data_a640dcfcc48f7e883bb9bcee38665c84
#
_entry.id   a640dcfcc48f7e883bb9bcee38665c84
#
_cell.length_a   1.000
_cell.length_b   1.000
_cell.length_c   1.000
_cell.angle_alpha   90.00
_cell.angle_beta   90.00
_cell.angle_gamma   90.00
#
_symmetry.space_group_name_H-M   'P 1'
#
loop_
_entity.id
_entity.type
_entity.pdbx_description
1 polymer ?
#
loop_
_entity_poly.entity_id
_entity_poly.type
_entity_poly.pdbx_seq_one_letter_code
_entity_poly.pdbx_strand_id
1 'polypeptide(L)'
;NASFVEEKTHPLFALRVRDFRLYWLALVTQVVGQHMFAFTLGWLTFEITGSQAQLGLVHLCGFVPQFALTLLGGVLADRIDARRLIGAAQANAAIAMILVGAVTLLGVAQLWHLALGAFLWGLSAAIDEPARASFFPRLLPRPLLRSAVPLISMAFGSSRVIAPSIAGFLIAAAGAPATFLVCAAAVSTMVAVLFLVHPAHSAARPHESLLNSFTESLRYIRANEAFARVIGVALLNATLAMGFIHMLPVFAKDVLQVDSRGLGILAAAAGVGSLAGFISYSWLQTRLTPRNLIVGALTVYNAALIGLAFSEWYWLSFCAILVAGLGHGYFVTGAQVILQTLVEDHYRGRVMSVFALVWSLMFLSGFLLNVAGEWAGPRLALAGGAAIVLAYVWLSLVRAKTLKKLVLVPKPG
;
A
#
# COMPACT_ATOMS: atom_id res chain seq x y z
N ASN A 1 19.15 36.28 3.46
CA ASN A 1 18.33 35.55 2.47
C ASN A 1 18.46 34.01 2.55
N ALA A 2 19.56 33.47 3.14
CA ALA A 2 19.73 32.02 3.36
C ALA A 2 18.79 31.48 4.46
N SER A 3 18.61 32.21 5.54
CA SER A 3 17.70 31.85 6.63
C SER A 3 16.24 31.74 6.20
N PHE A 4 15.79 32.54 5.24
CA PHE A 4 14.42 32.49 4.68
C PHE A 4 14.20 31.28 3.74
N VAL A 5 15.25 30.72 3.18
CA VAL A 5 15.20 29.52 2.32
C VAL A 5 15.24 28.26 3.18
N GLU A 6 16.02 28.23 4.24
CA GLU A 6 16.08 27.12 5.20
C GLU A 6 14.79 26.97 6.01
N GLU A 7 14.16 28.09 6.39
CA GLU A 7 12.89 28.09 7.10
C GLU A 7 11.74 27.46 6.26
N LYS A 8 11.82 27.54 4.90
CA LYS A 8 10.84 26.97 3.97
C LYS A 8 11.01 25.45 3.72
N THR A 9 12.08 24.83 4.20
CA THR A 9 12.37 23.39 4.01
C THR A 9 11.95 22.51 5.18
N HIS A 10 11.47 23.10 6.30
CA HIS A 10 11.02 22.31 7.44
C HIS A 10 9.77 21.46 7.09
N PRO A 11 9.78 20.14 7.36
CA PRO A 11 8.69 19.22 6.95
C PRO A 11 7.29 19.65 7.41
N LEU A 12 7.18 20.36 8.53
CA LEU A 12 5.90 20.79 9.12
C LEU A 12 5.37 22.11 8.58
N PHE A 13 6.12 22.78 7.68
CA PHE A 13 5.75 24.14 7.27
C PHE A 13 4.41 24.18 6.49
N ALA A 14 4.09 23.13 5.73
CA ALA A 14 2.82 23.01 5.03
C ALA A 14 1.62 23.01 5.99
N LEU A 15 1.78 22.51 7.23
CA LEU A 15 0.70 22.50 8.23
C LEU A 15 0.34 23.88 8.79
N ARG A 16 1.12 24.93 8.51
CA ARG A 16 0.76 26.31 8.83
C ARG A 16 -0.38 26.83 7.98
N VAL A 17 -0.57 26.25 6.77
CA VAL A 17 -1.72 26.59 5.92
C VAL A 17 -2.95 25.85 6.46
N ARG A 18 -3.98 26.61 6.89
CA ARG A 18 -5.19 26.09 7.55
C ARG A 18 -5.85 24.99 6.70
N ASP A 19 -6.08 25.24 5.43
CA ASP A 19 -6.81 24.32 4.55
C ASP A 19 -6.05 23.02 4.33
N PHE A 20 -4.73 23.09 4.16
CA PHE A 20 -3.90 21.89 4.07
C PHE A 20 -3.85 21.14 5.39
N ARG A 21 -3.78 21.81 6.52
CA ARG A 21 -3.78 21.18 7.86
C ARG A 21 -5.07 20.42 8.11
N LEU A 22 -6.23 21.02 7.83
CA LEU A 22 -7.53 20.35 7.94
C LEU A 22 -7.62 19.13 7.02
N TYR A 23 -7.21 19.31 5.77
CA TYR A 23 -7.16 18.24 4.80
C TYR A 23 -6.24 17.10 5.24
N TRP A 24 -5.04 17.40 5.74
CA TRP A 24 -4.07 16.42 6.18
C TRP A 24 -4.55 15.63 7.39
N LEU A 25 -5.17 16.26 8.37
CA LEU A 25 -5.78 15.58 9.53
C LEU A 25 -6.91 14.64 9.09
N ALA A 26 -7.78 15.09 8.19
CA ALA A 26 -8.82 14.24 7.61
C ALA A 26 -8.23 13.09 6.80
N LEU A 27 -7.15 13.32 6.05
CA LEU A 27 -6.44 12.29 5.29
C LEU A 27 -5.87 11.20 6.21
N VAL A 28 -5.21 11.59 7.31
CA VAL A 28 -4.69 10.62 8.30
C VAL A 28 -5.82 9.76 8.85
N THR A 29 -6.91 10.39 9.29
CA THR A 29 -8.08 9.70 9.86
C THR A 29 -8.73 8.77 8.82
N GLN A 30 -8.93 9.25 7.60
CA GLN A 30 -9.48 8.49 6.49
C GLN A 30 -8.64 7.25 6.16
N VAL A 31 -7.33 7.42 5.99
CA VAL A 31 -6.43 6.32 5.59
C VAL A 31 -6.33 5.28 6.70
N VAL A 32 -6.32 5.69 7.96
CA VAL A 32 -6.41 4.77 9.10
C VAL A 32 -7.72 3.99 9.03
N GLY A 33 -8.86 4.66 8.84
CA GLY A 33 -10.18 4.00 8.72
C GLY A 33 -10.24 3.00 7.56
N GLN A 34 -9.66 3.32 6.41
CA GLN A 34 -9.60 2.43 5.24
C GLN A 34 -8.75 1.18 5.52
N HIS A 35 -7.59 1.31 6.15
CA HIS A 35 -6.75 0.16 6.50
C HIS A 35 -7.37 -0.69 7.62
N MET A 36 -8.06 -0.06 8.59
CA MET A 36 -8.85 -0.77 9.60
C MET A 36 -9.97 -1.58 8.97
N PHE A 37 -10.69 -0.99 7.99
CA PHE A 37 -11.74 -1.67 7.25
C PHE A 37 -11.22 -2.92 6.54
N ALA A 38 -10.13 -2.79 5.75
CA ALA A 38 -9.53 -3.92 5.03
C ALA A 38 -9.10 -5.04 6.00
N PHE A 39 -8.52 -4.68 7.14
CA PHE A 39 -8.12 -5.62 8.18
C PHE A 39 -9.33 -6.34 8.80
N THR A 40 -10.36 -5.58 9.21
CA THR A 40 -11.57 -6.12 9.83
C THR A 40 -12.35 -6.99 8.88
N LEU A 41 -12.43 -6.59 7.60
CA LEU A 41 -13.08 -7.35 6.55
C LEU A 41 -12.41 -8.70 6.33
N GLY A 42 -11.08 -8.73 6.27
CA GLY A 42 -10.30 -9.97 6.16
C GLY A 42 -10.51 -10.88 7.37
N TRP A 43 -10.42 -10.34 8.58
CA TRP A 43 -10.69 -11.09 9.81
C TRP A 43 -12.08 -11.70 9.83
N LEU A 44 -13.13 -10.88 9.61
CA LEU A 44 -14.52 -11.32 9.64
C LEU A 44 -14.82 -12.33 8.54
N THR A 45 -14.27 -12.15 7.33
CA THR A 45 -14.45 -13.09 6.24
C THR A 45 -13.97 -14.48 6.64
N PHE A 46 -12.76 -14.57 7.18
CA PHE A 46 -12.21 -15.85 7.62
C PHE A 46 -12.93 -16.39 8.86
N GLU A 47 -13.41 -15.51 9.74
CA GLU A 47 -14.19 -15.87 10.92
C GLU A 47 -15.52 -16.55 10.59
N ILE A 48 -16.24 -16.03 9.60
CA ILE A 48 -17.55 -16.56 9.20
C ILE A 48 -17.41 -17.81 8.33
N THR A 49 -16.40 -17.83 7.45
CA THR A 49 -16.34 -18.84 6.38
C THR A 49 -15.41 -20.02 6.69
N GLY A 50 -14.36 -19.79 7.49
CA GLY A 50 -13.29 -20.77 7.71
C GLY A 50 -12.50 -21.12 6.44
N SER A 51 -12.76 -20.47 5.29
CA SER A 51 -12.19 -20.80 3.98
C SER A 51 -11.21 -19.73 3.52
N GLN A 52 -10.00 -20.16 3.20
CA GLN A 52 -8.99 -19.31 2.62
C GLN A 52 -9.37 -18.83 1.20
N ALA A 53 -9.97 -19.73 0.39
CA ALA A 53 -10.43 -19.38 -0.95
C ALA A 53 -11.49 -18.28 -0.93
N GLN A 54 -12.42 -18.31 0.03
CA GLN A 54 -13.44 -17.28 0.20
C GLN A 54 -12.84 -15.96 0.69
N LEU A 55 -11.85 -16.00 1.59
CA LEU A 55 -11.07 -14.84 1.96
C LEU A 55 -10.36 -14.22 0.75
N GLY A 56 -9.72 -15.06 -0.07
CA GLY A 56 -9.10 -14.63 -1.32
C GLY A 56 -10.10 -13.98 -2.29
N LEU A 57 -11.30 -14.58 -2.43
CA LEU A 57 -12.35 -14.03 -3.28
C LEU A 57 -12.78 -12.61 -2.85
N VAL A 58 -12.92 -12.36 -1.56
CA VAL A 58 -13.23 -11.00 -1.05
C VAL A 58 -12.13 -10.00 -1.43
N HIS A 59 -10.86 -10.39 -1.33
CA HIS A 59 -9.75 -9.55 -1.78
C HIS A 59 -9.80 -9.30 -3.30
N LEU A 60 -10.14 -10.32 -4.10
CA LEU A 60 -10.31 -10.18 -5.55
C LEU A 60 -11.46 -9.22 -5.89
N CYS A 61 -12.59 -9.28 -5.17
CA CYS A 61 -13.70 -8.35 -5.35
C CYS A 61 -13.30 -6.88 -5.13
N GLY A 62 -12.38 -6.60 -4.20
CA GLY A 62 -11.82 -5.26 -4.03
C GLY A 62 -10.81 -4.89 -5.12
N PHE A 63 -9.97 -5.84 -5.53
CA PHE A 63 -8.96 -5.63 -6.56
C PHE A 63 -9.54 -5.29 -7.93
N VAL A 64 -10.55 -6.04 -8.38
CA VAL A 64 -11.09 -5.90 -9.74
C VAL A 64 -11.53 -4.47 -10.06
N PRO A 65 -12.42 -3.83 -9.28
CA PRO A 65 -12.82 -2.46 -9.56
C PRO A 65 -11.66 -1.47 -9.39
N GLN A 66 -10.81 -1.63 -8.38
CA GLN A 66 -9.66 -0.77 -8.19
C GLN A 66 -8.72 -0.80 -9.38
N PHE A 67 -8.33 -1.97 -9.86
CA PHE A 67 -7.41 -2.13 -10.98
C PHE A 67 -8.03 -1.68 -12.31
N ALA A 68 -9.25 -2.14 -12.61
CA ALA A 68 -9.91 -1.86 -13.88
C ALA A 68 -10.27 -0.37 -14.04
N LEU A 69 -10.65 0.29 -12.94
CA LEU A 69 -11.18 1.65 -12.99
C LEU A 69 -10.16 2.73 -12.60
N THR A 70 -8.96 2.39 -12.12
CA THR A 70 -7.93 3.39 -11.79
C THR A 70 -7.58 4.28 -12.99
N LEU A 71 -7.49 3.70 -14.19
CA LEU A 71 -7.25 4.47 -15.41
C LEU A 71 -8.43 5.40 -15.75
N LEU A 72 -9.67 4.93 -15.56
CA LEU A 72 -10.88 5.73 -15.75
C LEU A 72 -10.99 6.81 -14.67
N GLY A 73 -10.59 6.51 -13.44
CA GLY A 73 -10.52 7.48 -12.35
C GLY A 73 -9.63 8.68 -12.67
N GLY A 74 -8.49 8.44 -13.34
CA GLY A 74 -7.63 9.51 -13.86
C GLY A 74 -8.34 10.41 -14.86
N VAL A 75 -9.04 9.82 -15.84
CA VAL A 75 -9.82 10.58 -16.85
C VAL A 75 -10.97 11.36 -16.20
N LEU A 76 -11.64 10.77 -15.21
CA LEU A 76 -12.69 11.46 -14.46
C LEU A 76 -12.14 12.64 -13.65
N ALA A 77 -10.96 12.47 -13.03
CA ALA A 77 -10.30 13.51 -12.23
C ALA A 77 -9.90 14.73 -13.10
N ASP A 78 -9.71 14.54 -14.41
CA ASP A 78 -9.43 15.62 -15.34
C ASP A 78 -10.70 16.39 -15.78
N ARG A 79 -11.87 15.73 -15.78
CA ARG A 79 -13.13 16.29 -16.28
C ARG A 79 -14.07 16.78 -15.19
N ILE A 80 -14.01 16.19 -14.01
CA ILE A 80 -14.90 16.49 -12.88
C ILE A 80 -14.08 17.15 -11.78
N ASP A 81 -14.70 18.04 -11.04
CA ASP A 81 -14.08 18.69 -9.89
C ASP A 81 -13.59 17.64 -8.88
N ALA A 82 -12.29 17.65 -8.61
CA ALA A 82 -11.62 16.67 -7.74
C ALA A 82 -12.24 16.61 -6.34
N ARG A 83 -12.75 17.74 -5.81
CA ARG A 83 -13.45 17.80 -4.52
C ARG A 83 -14.72 16.97 -4.54
N ARG A 84 -15.51 17.04 -5.63
CA ARG A 84 -16.75 16.25 -5.80
C ARG A 84 -16.43 14.76 -5.93
N LEU A 85 -15.36 14.43 -6.68
CA LEU A 85 -14.92 13.04 -6.84
C LEU A 85 -14.46 12.41 -5.53
N ILE A 86 -13.61 13.10 -4.76
CA ILE A 86 -13.19 12.63 -3.44
C ILE A 86 -14.40 12.48 -2.53
N GLY A 87 -15.29 13.48 -2.49
CA GLY A 87 -16.49 13.44 -1.67
C GLY A 87 -17.39 12.24 -2.00
N ALA A 88 -17.65 12.00 -3.28
CA ALA A 88 -18.45 10.86 -3.75
C ALA A 88 -17.78 9.51 -3.43
N ALA A 89 -16.47 9.38 -3.68
CA ALA A 89 -15.72 8.17 -3.37
C ALA A 89 -15.73 7.86 -1.87
N GLN A 90 -15.51 8.86 -1.01
CA GLN A 90 -15.51 8.66 0.44
C GLN A 90 -16.93 8.41 0.99
N ALA A 91 -17.95 9.05 0.44
CA ALA A 91 -19.34 8.74 0.79
C ALA A 91 -19.71 7.28 0.42
N ASN A 92 -19.33 6.81 -0.77
CA ASN A 92 -19.53 5.42 -1.17
C ASN A 92 -18.75 4.45 -0.25
N ALA A 93 -17.51 4.75 0.12
CA ALA A 93 -16.75 3.95 1.07
C ALA A 93 -17.41 3.92 2.46
N ALA A 94 -17.87 5.06 2.97
CA ALA A 94 -18.59 5.13 4.24
C ALA A 94 -19.89 4.31 4.22
N ILE A 95 -20.69 4.40 3.15
CA ILE A 95 -21.91 3.61 2.96
C ILE A 95 -21.56 2.11 2.95
N ALA A 96 -20.54 1.68 2.22
CA ALA A 96 -20.10 0.30 2.21
C ALA A 96 -19.74 -0.21 3.61
N MET A 97 -19.00 0.59 4.39
CA MET A 97 -18.61 0.25 5.76
C MET A 97 -19.81 0.19 6.71
N ILE A 98 -20.77 1.11 6.58
CA ILE A 98 -22.02 1.11 7.35
C ILE A 98 -22.85 -0.13 7.02
N LEU A 99 -23.03 -0.46 5.74
CA LEU A 99 -23.82 -1.63 5.31
C LEU A 99 -23.20 -2.92 5.83
N VAL A 100 -21.89 -3.11 5.67
CA VAL A 100 -21.20 -4.30 6.21
C VAL A 100 -21.30 -4.34 7.74
N GLY A 101 -21.13 -3.21 8.42
CA GLY A 101 -21.30 -3.10 9.86
C GLY A 101 -22.73 -3.45 10.33
N ALA A 102 -23.74 -2.96 9.62
CA ALA A 102 -25.13 -3.21 9.94
C ALA A 102 -25.52 -4.69 9.76
N VAL A 103 -25.19 -5.33 8.64
CA VAL A 103 -25.50 -6.75 8.43
C VAL A 103 -24.74 -7.65 9.42
N THR A 104 -23.53 -7.23 9.83
CA THR A 104 -22.75 -7.94 10.85
C THR A 104 -23.38 -7.77 12.23
N LEU A 105 -23.87 -6.59 12.58
CA LEU A 105 -24.55 -6.29 13.84
C LEU A 105 -25.86 -7.09 13.96
N LEU A 106 -26.61 -7.24 12.87
CA LEU A 106 -27.84 -8.02 12.80
C LEU A 106 -27.60 -9.53 12.81
N GLY A 107 -26.35 -9.99 12.73
CA GLY A 107 -26.02 -11.41 12.69
C GLY A 107 -26.36 -12.11 11.37
N VAL A 108 -26.68 -11.36 10.31
CA VAL A 108 -27.05 -11.88 8.98
C VAL A 108 -25.94 -11.76 7.95
N ALA A 109 -24.72 -11.43 8.39
CA ALA A 109 -23.57 -11.30 7.50
C ALA A 109 -23.26 -12.60 6.78
N GLN A 110 -23.15 -12.53 5.46
CA GLN A 110 -22.78 -13.64 4.57
C GLN A 110 -21.65 -13.18 3.64
N LEU A 111 -20.98 -14.13 3.00
CA LEU A 111 -19.86 -13.87 2.10
C LEU A 111 -20.15 -12.78 1.05
N TRP A 112 -21.32 -12.81 0.44
CA TRP A 112 -21.66 -11.84 -0.61
C TRP A 112 -21.80 -10.40 -0.08
N HIS A 113 -22.19 -10.19 1.18
CA HIS A 113 -22.22 -8.86 1.79
C HIS A 113 -20.79 -8.32 1.94
N LEU A 114 -19.85 -9.18 2.36
CA LEU A 114 -18.46 -8.83 2.53
C LEU A 114 -17.78 -8.56 1.17
N ALA A 115 -18.08 -9.40 0.18
CA ALA A 115 -17.62 -9.23 -1.19
C ALA A 115 -18.13 -7.93 -1.82
N LEU A 116 -19.42 -7.59 -1.61
CA LEU A 116 -20.00 -6.32 -2.04
C LEU A 116 -19.32 -5.12 -1.34
N GLY A 117 -19.09 -5.22 -0.03
CA GLY A 117 -18.36 -4.20 0.73
C GLY A 117 -16.95 -3.97 0.20
N ALA A 118 -16.22 -5.06 -0.11
CA ALA A 118 -14.91 -5.00 -0.75
C ALA A 118 -14.97 -4.35 -2.13
N PHE A 119 -15.95 -4.72 -2.96
CA PHE A 119 -16.16 -4.17 -4.29
C PHE A 119 -16.41 -2.65 -4.25
N LEU A 120 -17.33 -2.21 -3.41
CA LEU A 120 -17.66 -0.78 -3.24
C LEU A 120 -16.46 0.01 -2.72
N TRP A 121 -15.69 -0.56 -1.79
CA TRP A 121 -14.45 0.04 -1.31
C TRP A 121 -13.39 0.13 -2.42
N GLY A 122 -13.20 -0.92 -3.21
CA GLY A 122 -12.28 -0.93 -4.36
C GLY A 122 -12.66 0.11 -5.42
N LEU A 123 -13.97 0.28 -5.68
CA LEU A 123 -14.49 1.32 -6.55
C LEU A 123 -14.14 2.73 -6.03
N SER A 124 -14.31 2.94 -4.71
CA SER A 124 -13.92 4.21 -4.07
C SER A 124 -12.42 4.47 -4.21
N ALA A 125 -11.58 3.47 -3.97
CA ALA A 125 -10.13 3.59 -4.05
C ALA A 125 -9.65 3.96 -5.47
N ALA A 126 -10.28 3.39 -6.50
CA ALA A 126 -9.97 3.67 -7.90
C ALA A 126 -10.15 5.15 -8.29
N ILE A 127 -11.13 5.81 -7.70
CA ILE A 127 -11.48 7.21 -7.99
C ILE A 127 -10.73 8.16 -7.05
N ASP A 128 -10.64 7.81 -5.77
CA ASP A 128 -10.11 8.67 -4.72
C ASP A 128 -8.62 8.99 -4.91
N GLU A 129 -7.80 8.01 -5.25
CA GLU A 129 -6.35 8.19 -5.35
C GLU A 129 -5.94 9.23 -6.42
N PRO A 130 -6.38 9.15 -7.69
CA PRO A 130 -6.06 10.16 -8.70
C PRO A 130 -6.70 11.52 -8.39
N ALA A 131 -7.92 11.55 -7.84
CA ALA A 131 -8.59 12.78 -7.46
C ALA A 131 -7.83 13.51 -6.34
N ARG A 132 -7.35 12.80 -5.33
CA ARG A 132 -6.52 13.36 -4.25
C ARG A 132 -5.18 13.88 -4.77
N ALA A 133 -4.52 13.15 -5.67
CA ALA A 133 -3.25 13.58 -6.26
C ALA A 133 -3.39 14.91 -7.01
N SER A 134 -4.54 15.16 -7.64
CA SER A 134 -4.85 16.43 -8.32
C SER A 134 -5.34 17.55 -7.39
N PHE A 135 -5.92 17.20 -6.23
CA PHE A 135 -6.56 18.14 -5.31
C PHE A 135 -5.58 18.80 -4.34
N PHE A 136 -4.74 18.01 -3.63
CA PHE A 136 -3.91 18.55 -2.54
C PHE A 136 -2.93 19.65 -2.98
N PRO A 137 -2.35 19.64 -4.22
CA PRO A 137 -1.48 20.71 -4.65
C PRO A 137 -2.18 22.07 -4.80
N ARG A 138 -3.52 22.06 -4.94
CA ARG A 138 -4.33 23.28 -5.05
C ARG A 138 -4.57 23.97 -3.70
N LEU A 139 -4.26 23.28 -2.58
CA LEU A 139 -4.40 23.81 -1.22
C LEU A 139 -3.19 24.62 -0.76
N LEU A 140 -2.10 24.58 -1.53
CA LEU A 140 -0.81 25.13 -1.12
C LEU A 140 -0.16 25.95 -2.22
N PRO A 141 0.57 27.03 -1.86
CA PRO A 141 1.53 27.64 -2.77
C PRO A 141 2.60 26.62 -3.22
N ARG A 142 3.01 26.69 -4.49
CA ARG A 142 3.97 25.75 -5.09
C ARG A 142 5.24 25.49 -4.26
N PRO A 143 5.89 26.49 -3.61
CA PRO A 143 7.09 26.25 -2.80
C PRO A 143 6.83 25.30 -1.62
N LEU A 144 5.62 25.25 -1.07
CA LEU A 144 5.27 24.42 0.08
C LEU A 144 4.97 22.96 -0.29
N LEU A 145 4.86 22.62 -1.56
CA LEU A 145 4.64 21.24 -2.01
C LEU A 145 5.80 20.32 -1.57
N ARG A 146 7.02 20.84 -1.49
CA ARG A 146 8.19 20.09 -1.02
C ARG A 146 8.02 19.59 0.43
N SER A 147 7.32 20.32 1.28
CA SER A 147 7.03 19.93 2.67
C SER A 147 5.73 19.13 2.78
N ALA A 148 4.77 19.29 1.85
CA ALA A 148 3.49 18.60 1.89
C ALA A 148 3.59 17.13 1.46
N VAL A 149 4.37 16.82 0.41
CA VAL A 149 4.51 15.45 -0.12
C VAL A 149 5.02 14.45 0.94
N PRO A 150 6.06 14.74 1.72
CA PRO A 150 6.49 13.88 2.83
C PRO A 150 5.40 13.66 3.87
N LEU A 151 4.62 14.70 4.23
CA LEU A 151 3.53 14.57 5.20
C LEU A 151 2.42 13.63 4.71
N ILE A 152 2.08 13.70 3.42
CA ILE A 152 1.12 12.77 2.81
C ILE A 152 1.67 11.34 2.84
N SER A 153 2.93 11.15 2.48
CA SER A 153 3.58 9.82 2.54
C SER A 153 3.62 9.26 3.97
N MET A 154 3.85 10.11 4.97
CA MET A 154 3.78 9.72 6.38
C MET A 154 2.38 9.26 6.79
N ALA A 155 1.31 9.91 6.31
CA ALA A 155 -0.07 9.50 6.61
C ALA A 155 -0.32 8.05 6.16
N PHE A 156 0.10 7.68 4.95
CA PHE A 156 -0.02 6.32 4.44
C PHE A 156 0.92 5.32 5.15
N GLY A 157 2.16 5.71 5.37
CA GLY A 157 3.17 4.86 6.02
C GLY A 157 2.80 4.52 7.47
N SER A 158 2.40 5.54 8.26
CA SER A 158 2.03 5.35 9.66
C SER A 158 0.72 4.57 9.82
N SER A 159 -0.24 4.74 8.92
CA SER A 159 -1.52 4.03 8.99
C SER A 159 -1.35 2.51 8.85
N ARG A 160 -0.38 2.04 8.10
CA ARG A 160 -0.08 0.60 7.96
C ARG A 160 0.38 -0.05 9.27
N VAL A 161 0.98 0.73 10.17
CA VAL A 161 1.38 0.27 11.51
C VAL A 161 0.20 0.38 12.48
N ILE A 162 -0.43 1.55 12.50
CA ILE A 162 -1.39 1.94 13.52
C ILE A 162 -2.76 1.28 13.30
N ALA A 163 -3.24 1.25 12.06
CA ALA A 163 -4.59 0.80 11.75
C ALA A 163 -4.86 -0.68 12.10
N PRO A 164 -4.00 -1.65 11.77
CA PRO A 164 -4.23 -3.04 12.16
C PRO A 164 -4.26 -3.23 13.68
N SER A 165 -3.39 -2.53 14.42
CA SER A 165 -3.39 -2.59 15.88
C SER A 165 -4.69 -2.05 16.46
N ILE A 166 -5.11 -0.85 16.06
CA ILE A 166 -6.38 -0.27 16.51
C ILE A 166 -7.55 -1.19 16.15
N ALA A 167 -7.60 -1.70 14.92
CA ALA A 167 -8.67 -2.59 14.48
C ALA A 167 -8.70 -3.88 15.31
N GLY A 168 -7.55 -4.54 15.52
CA GLY A 168 -7.46 -5.77 16.31
C GLY A 168 -7.94 -5.59 17.75
N PHE A 169 -7.52 -4.50 18.40
CA PHE A 169 -7.98 -4.17 19.75
C PHE A 169 -9.46 -3.81 19.79
N LEU A 170 -9.95 -3.08 18.80
CA LEU A 170 -11.35 -2.65 18.73
C LEU A 170 -12.28 -3.83 18.44
N ILE A 171 -11.89 -4.75 17.56
CA ILE A 171 -12.61 -6.00 17.32
C ILE A 171 -12.74 -6.80 18.60
N ALA A 172 -11.65 -6.95 19.36
CA ALA A 172 -11.67 -7.70 20.60
C ALA A 172 -12.46 -7.03 21.73
N ALA A 173 -12.53 -5.68 21.74
CA ALA A 173 -13.22 -4.92 22.78
C ALA A 173 -14.72 -4.72 22.49
N ALA A 174 -15.08 -4.46 21.23
CA ALA A 174 -16.43 -4.03 20.84
C ALA A 174 -17.00 -4.83 19.63
N GLY A 175 -16.23 -5.78 19.09
CA GLY A 175 -16.64 -6.59 17.94
C GLY A 175 -16.40 -5.92 16.58
N ALA A 176 -16.51 -6.74 15.54
CA ALA A 176 -16.36 -6.28 14.16
C ALA A 176 -17.41 -5.23 13.74
N PRO A 177 -18.71 -5.32 14.15
CA PRO A 177 -19.71 -4.30 13.79
C PRO A 177 -19.31 -2.89 14.23
N ALA A 178 -18.91 -2.73 15.49
CA ALA A 178 -18.48 -1.44 16.03
C ALA A 178 -17.23 -0.92 15.30
N THR A 179 -16.31 -1.81 14.95
CA THR A 179 -15.10 -1.46 14.20
C THR A 179 -15.46 -0.91 12.81
N PHE A 180 -16.40 -1.52 12.09
CA PHE A 180 -16.86 -0.98 10.80
C PHE A 180 -17.51 0.40 10.91
N LEU A 181 -18.30 0.64 11.96
CA LEU A 181 -18.88 1.96 12.19
C LEU A 181 -17.83 3.03 12.51
N VAL A 182 -16.79 2.67 13.27
CA VAL A 182 -15.64 3.55 13.51
C VAL A 182 -14.89 3.85 12.20
N CYS A 183 -14.70 2.85 11.34
CA CYS A 183 -14.11 3.04 10.01
C CYS A 183 -14.95 4.00 9.16
N ALA A 184 -16.28 3.83 9.15
CA ALA A 184 -17.19 4.71 8.42
C ALA A 184 -17.12 6.15 8.94
N ALA A 185 -17.10 6.35 10.26
CA ALA A 185 -16.93 7.67 10.87
C ALA A 185 -15.59 8.30 10.49
N ALA A 186 -14.51 7.52 10.54
CA ALA A 186 -13.18 7.98 10.18
C ALA A 186 -13.09 8.44 8.72
N VAL A 187 -13.67 7.68 7.79
CA VAL A 187 -13.72 8.02 6.37
C VAL A 187 -14.61 9.24 6.11
N SER A 188 -15.72 9.37 6.82
CA SER A 188 -16.65 10.50 6.72
C SER A 188 -16.04 11.83 7.14
N THR A 189 -14.95 11.83 7.94
CA THR A 189 -14.23 13.08 8.29
C THR A 189 -13.70 13.80 7.05
N MET A 190 -13.26 13.07 6.03
CA MET A 190 -12.81 13.67 4.77
C MET A 190 -13.97 14.37 4.07
N VAL A 191 -15.15 13.73 3.99
CA VAL A 191 -16.34 14.33 3.38
C VAL A 191 -16.68 15.65 4.08
N ALA A 192 -16.69 15.66 5.41
CA ALA A 192 -16.97 16.86 6.20
C ALA A 192 -15.93 17.97 5.96
N VAL A 193 -14.64 17.62 5.96
CA VAL A 193 -13.56 18.61 5.78
C VAL A 193 -13.55 19.19 4.37
N LEU A 194 -13.95 18.45 3.35
CA LEU A 194 -14.07 18.98 1.99
C LEU A 194 -15.07 20.17 1.90
N PHE A 195 -16.07 20.26 2.77
CA PHE A 195 -16.95 21.44 2.83
C PHE A 195 -16.28 22.67 3.44
N LEU A 196 -15.25 22.48 4.27
CA LEU A 196 -14.56 23.54 5.00
C LEU A 196 -13.33 24.10 4.27
N VAL A 197 -12.81 23.34 3.29
CA VAL A 197 -11.55 23.65 2.59
C VAL A 197 -11.86 24.29 1.24
N HIS A 198 -11.17 25.38 0.91
CA HIS A 198 -11.36 26.13 -0.35
C HIS A 198 -10.08 26.10 -1.18
N PRO A 199 -10.03 25.34 -2.28
CA PRO A 199 -8.84 25.33 -3.15
C PRO A 199 -8.66 26.69 -3.82
N ALA A 200 -7.51 27.32 -3.53
CA ALA A 200 -7.21 28.66 -4.02
C ALA A 200 -6.77 28.74 -5.48
N HIS A 201 -6.42 27.60 -6.11
CA HIS A 201 -5.81 27.58 -7.43
C HIS A 201 -6.45 26.53 -8.34
N SER A 202 -6.99 26.96 -9.46
CA SER A 202 -7.38 26.08 -10.57
C SER A 202 -6.19 25.88 -11.51
N ALA A 203 -5.77 24.65 -11.72
CA ALA A 203 -4.85 24.32 -12.80
C ALA A 203 -5.12 22.89 -13.28
N ALA A 204 -6.13 22.71 -14.09
CA ALA A 204 -6.20 21.54 -14.95
C ALA A 204 -5.21 21.76 -16.10
N ARG A 205 -4.18 20.91 -16.23
CA ARG A 205 -3.44 20.76 -17.48
C ARG A 205 -4.05 19.59 -18.24
N PRO A 206 -4.25 19.73 -19.57
CA PRO A 206 -4.66 18.60 -20.39
C PRO A 206 -3.61 17.51 -20.26
N HIS A 207 -4.02 16.31 -19.88
CA HIS A 207 -3.16 15.13 -19.89
C HIS A 207 -3.19 14.52 -21.29
N GLU A 208 -2.01 14.20 -21.81
CA GLU A 208 -1.86 13.34 -22.99
C GLU A 208 -2.57 12.01 -22.75
N SER A 209 -3.04 11.36 -23.81
CA SER A 209 -3.77 10.08 -23.75
C SER A 209 -3.00 9.05 -22.91
N LEU A 210 -3.59 8.66 -21.77
CA LEU A 210 -2.98 7.75 -20.78
C LEU A 210 -2.59 6.40 -21.40
N LEU A 211 -3.36 5.89 -22.37
CA LEU A 211 -3.08 4.61 -23.04
C LEU A 211 -1.82 4.66 -23.89
N ASN A 212 -1.61 5.74 -24.65
CA ASN A 212 -0.40 5.91 -25.47
C ASN A 212 0.83 6.05 -24.58
N SER A 213 0.70 6.83 -23.51
CA SER A 213 1.75 7.00 -22.51
C SER A 213 2.12 5.69 -21.81
N PHE A 214 1.16 4.80 -21.56
CA PHE A 214 1.40 3.49 -20.93
C PHE A 214 2.17 2.53 -21.86
N THR A 215 1.76 2.43 -23.13
CA THR A 215 2.45 1.56 -24.11
C THR A 215 3.88 1.99 -24.38
N GLU A 216 4.12 3.31 -24.49
CA GLU A 216 5.47 3.87 -24.61
C GLU A 216 6.33 3.57 -23.37
N SER A 217 5.74 3.66 -22.16
CA SER A 217 6.42 3.33 -20.91
C SER A 217 6.88 1.87 -20.87
N LEU A 218 6.00 0.95 -21.29
CA LEU A 218 6.35 -0.48 -21.36
C LEU A 218 7.46 -0.74 -22.36
N ARG A 219 7.45 -0.05 -23.50
CA ARG A 219 8.50 -0.14 -24.51
C ARG A 219 9.84 0.35 -23.96
N TYR A 220 9.84 1.52 -23.31
CA TYR A 220 11.02 2.11 -22.69
C TYR A 220 11.59 1.21 -21.57
N ILE A 221 10.72 0.67 -20.70
CA ILE A 221 11.12 -0.26 -19.65
C ILE A 221 11.76 -1.52 -20.22
N ARG A 222 11.15 -2.11 -21.27
CA ARG A 222 11.67 -3.31 -21.92
C ARG A 222 12.99 -3.07 -22.65
N ALA A 223 13.22 -1.88 -23.19
CA ALA A 223 14.46 -1.51 -23.86
C ALA A 223 15.65 -1.36 -22.89
N ASN A 224 15.38 -1.12 -21.60
CA ASN A 224 16.42 -0.96 -20.58
C ASN A 224 16.46 -2.17 -19.64
N GLU A 225 17.55 -2.94 -19.71
CA GLU A 225 17.72 -4.18 -18.91
C GLU A 225 17.56 -3.93 -17.40
N ALA A 226 18.09 -2.82 -16.88
CA ALA A 226 18.01 -2.50 -15.43
C ALA A 226 16.55 -2.27 -15.00
N PHE A 227 15.77 -1.51 -15.78
CA PHE A 227 14.37 -1.25 -15.47
C PHE A 227 13.51 -2.50 -15.61
N ALA A 228 13.70 -3.27 -16.71
CA ALA A 228 12.96 -4.50 -16.94
C ALA A 228 13.16 -5.49 -15.78
N ARG A 229 14.39 -5.61 -15.27
CA ARG A 229 14.71 -6.51 -14.17
C ARG A 229 14.16 -6.02 -12.83
N VAL A 230 14.34 -4.74 -12.49
CA VAL A 230 13.84 -4.17 -11.21
C VAL A 230 12.31 -4.21 -11.17
N ILE A 231 11.64 -3.80 -12.25
CA ILE A 231 10.18 -3.81 -12.33
C ILE A 231 9.66 -5.25 -12.41
N GLY A 232 10.32 -6.14 -13.16
CA GLY A 232 9.94 -7.55 -13.24
C GLY A 232 9.99 -8.25 -11.88
N VAL A 233 11.05 -8.02 -11.10
CA VAL A 233 11.14 -8.55 -9.73
C VAL A 233 10.09 -7.92 -8.83
N ALA A 234 9.81 -6.61 -8.96
CA ALA A 234 8.77 -5.94 -8.19
C ALA A 234 7.39 -6.52 -8.48
N LEU A 235 7.05 -6.74 -9.75
CA LEU A 235 5.79 -7.34 -10.18
C LEU A 235 5.64 -8.77 -9.66
N LEU A 236 6.69 -9.59 -9.79
CA LEU A 236 6.66 -10.97 -9.31
C LEU A 236 6.51 -11.03 -7.78
N ASN A 237 7.28 -10.22 -7.05
CA ASN A 237 7.18 -10.13 -5.59
C ASN A 237 5.80 -9.63 -5.15
N ALA A 238 5.24 -8.63 -5.86
CA ALA A 238 3.90 -8.13 -5.58
C ALA A 238 2.83 -9.19 -5.80
N THR A 239 3.00 -10.06 -6.81
CA THR A 239 2.00 -11.08 -7.17
C THR A 239 2.09 -12.33 -6.31
N LEU A 240 3.28 -12.73 -5.84
CA LEU A 240 3.49 -14.03 -5.18
C LEU A 240 3.87 -13.94 -3.70
N ALA A 241 4.26 -12.77 -3.18
CA ALA A 241 4.74 -12.66 -1.80
C ALA A 241 4.11 -11.52 -1.01
N MET A 242 3.85 -10.34 -1.62
CA MET A 242 3.31 -9.20 -0.87
C MET A 242 1.92 -9.43 -0.30
N GLY A 243 1.15 -10.36 -0.86
CA GLY A 243 -0.17 -10.75 -0.38
C GLY A 243 -0.17 -11.50 0.96
N PHE A 244 0.98 -11.82 1.54
CA PHE A 244 1.05 -12.51 2.84
C PHE A 244 0.23 -11.80 3.94
N ILE A 245 0.17 -10.47 3.89
CA ILE A 245 -0.60 -9.68 4.86
C ILE A 245 -2.10 -10.05 4.83
N HIS A 246 -2.62 -10.45 3.66
CA HIS A 246 -3.99 -10.89 3.47
C HIS A 246 -4.22 -12.36 3.87
N MET A 247 -3.14 -13.12 4.12
CA MET A 247 -3.20 -14.47 4.71
C MET A 247 -3.04 -14.44 6.23
N LEU A 248 -2.64 -13.32 6.84
CA LEU A 248 -2.40 -13.26 8.29
C LEU A 248 -3.59 -13.70 9.14
N PRO A 249 -4.87 -13.43 8.78
CA PRO A 249 -6.02 -13.97 9.52
C PRO A 249 -6.01 -15.50 9.62
N VAL A 250 -5.59 -16.19 8.54
CA VAL A 250 -5.45 -17.64 8.50
C VAL A 250 -4.34 -18.10 9.46
N PHE A 251 -3.15 -17.50 9.35
CA PHE A 251 -2.04 -17.82 10.26
C PHE A 251 -2.38 -17.55 11.72
N ALA A 252 -3.07 -16.44 12.01
CA ALA A 252 -3.48 -16.10 13.37
C ALA A 252 -4.42 -17.14 13.97
N LYS A 253 -5.46 -17.55 13.23
CA LYS A 253 -6.48 -18.48 13.73
C LYS A 253 -6.04 -19.94 13.69
N ASP A 254 -5.54 -20.41 12.54
CA ASP A 254 -5.31 -21.83 12.33
C ASP A 254 -3.93 -22.30 12.78
N VAL A 255 -2.91 -21.45 12.70
CA VAL A 255 -1.52 -21.80 13.00
C VAL A 255 -1.12 -21.37 14.40
N LEU A 256 -1.36 -20.08 14.72
CA LEU A 256 -0.90 -19.47 15.97
C LEU A 256 -1.97 -19.46 17.08
N GLN A 257 -3.22 -19.74 16.73
CA GLN A 257 -4.38 -19.81 17.64
C GLN A 257 -4.54 -18.54 18.50
N VAL A 258 -4.35 -17.37 17.88
CA VAL A 258 -4.48 -16.07 18.55
C VAL A 258 -5.73 -15.32 18.07
N ASP A 259 -6.19 -14.42 18.92
CA ASP A 259 -7.35 -13.54 18.67
C ASP A 259 -7.01 -12.37 17.70
N SER A 260 -7.98 -11.49 17.49
CA SER A 260 -7.82 -10.30 16.65
C SER A 260 -6.76 -9.32 17.18
N ARG A 261 -6.50 -9.29 18.51
CA ARG A 261 -5.41 -8.46 19.09
C ARG A 261 -4.05 -9.00 18.66
N GLY A 262 -3.88 -10.32 18.77
CA GLY A 262 -2.67 -11.00 18.34
C GLY A 262 -2.41 -10.75 16.84
N LEU A 263 -3.43 -10.87 16.00
CA LEU A 263 -3.35 -10.54 14.58
C LEU A 263 -2.97 -9.07 14.34
N GLY A 264 -3.59 -8.13 15.07
CA GLY A 264 -3.30 -6.71 14.96
C GLY A 264 -1.84 -6.38 15.27
N ILE A 265 -1.27 -6.99 16.30
CA ILE A 265 0.14 -6.84 16.68
C ILE A 265 1.07 -7.42 15.60
N LEU A 266 0.74 -8.60 15.05
CA LEU A 266 1.50 -9.19 13.94
C LEU A 266 1.51 -8.30 12.70
N ALA A 267 0.35 -7.77 12.32
CA ALA A 267 0.25 -6.86 11.17
C ALA A 267 1.01 -5.55 11.41
N ALA A 268 0.98 -5.02 12.65
CA ALA A 268 1.76 -3.84 13.02
C ALA A 268 3.28 -4.09 12.93
N ALA A 269 3.74 -5.30 13.27
CA ALA A 269 5.16 -5.66 13.15
C ALA A 269 5.67 -5.48 11.71
N ALA A 270 4.87 -5.84 10.69
CA ALA A 270 5.22 -5.59 9.29
C ALA A 270 5.42 -4.11 9.00
N GLY A 271 4.54 -3.26 9.54
CA GLY A 271 4.63 -1.81 9.40
C GLY A 271 5.84 -1.22 10.11
N VAL A 272 6.09 -1.62 11.35
CA VAL A 272 7.27 -1.17 12.14
C VAL A 272 8.56 -1.57 11.42
N GLY A 273 8.66 -2.81 10.95
CA GLY A 273 9.80 -3.27 10.16
C GLY A 273 10.00 -2.43 8.90
N SER A 274 8.94 -2.13 8.15
CA SER A 274 9.01 -1.32 6.94
C SER A 274 9.48 0.10 7.22
N LEU A 275 8.99 0.74 8.28
CA LEU A 275 9.43 2.07 8.71
C LEU A 275 10.91 2.07 9.09
N ALA A 276 11.36 1.06 9.84
CA ALA A 276 12.77 0.90 10.17
C ALA A 276 13.63 0.75 8.90
N GLY A 277 13.15 0.01 7.91
CA GLY A 277 13.79 -0.12 6.60
C GLY A 277 13.88 1.20 5.84
N PHE A 278 12.80 1.98 5.79
CA PHE A 278 12.80 3.30 5.14
C PHE A 278 13.79 4.26 5.78
N ILE A 279 13.81 4.32 7.12
CA ILE A 279 14.69 5.23 7.87
C ILE A 279 16.16 4.84 7.73
N SER A 280 16.48 3.55 7.87
CA SER A 280 17.85 3.05 7.84
C SER A 280 18.44 2.89 6.43
N TYR A 281 17.60 3.01 5.38
CA TYR A 281 18.03 2.90 3.98
C TYR A 281 19.16 3.88 3.64
N SER A 282 19.06 5.14 4.08
CA SER A 282 20.04 6.18 3.79
C SER A 282 21.44 5.83 4.30
N TRP A 283 21.53 5.13 5.43
CA TRP A 283 22.80 4.63 5.96
C TRP A 283 23.31 3.41 5.18
N LEU A 284 22.40 2.48 4.81
CA LEU A 284 22.79 1.24 4.14
C LEU A 284 23.25 1.46 2.70
N GLN A 285 22.64 2.42 1.98
CA GLN A 285 23.03 2.77 0.59
C GLN A 285 24.46 3.31 0.46
N THR A 286 25.05 3.84 1.54
CA THR A 286 26.45 4.29 1.51
C THR A 286 27.46 3.15 1.58
N ARG A 287 27.03 1.97 2.02
CA ARG A 287 27.87 0.79 2.23
C ARG A 287 27.69 -0.30 1.17
N LEU A 288 26.53 -0.38 0.56
CA LEU A 288 26.16 -1.43 -0.40
C LEU A 288 25.89 -0.84 -1.77
N THR A 289 26.23 -1.61 -2.81
CA THR A 289 25.82 -1.26 -4.16
C THR A 289 24.30 -1.39 -4.32
N PRO A 290 23.64 -0.61 -5.20
CA PRO A 290 22.19 -0.67 -5.42
C PRO A 290 21.68 -2.09 -5.70
N ARG A 291 22.45 -2.86 -6.47
CA ARG A 291 22.15 -4.26 -6.75
C ARG A 291 22.16 -5.11 -5.47
N ASN A 292 23.22 -5.05 -4.68
CA ASN A 292 23.36 -5.85 -3.46
C ASN A 292 22.29 -5.48 -2.45
N LEU A 293 21.89 -4.21 -2.43
CA LEU A 293 20.86 -3.72 -1.55
C LEU A 293 19.49 -4.31 -1.93
N ILE A 294 19.09 -4.29 -3.22
CA ILE A 294 17.82 -4.89 -3.66
C ILE A 294 17.84 -6.41 -3.50
N VAL A 295 18.93 -7.08 -3.90
CA VAL A 295 19.05 -8.54 -3.75
C VAL A 295 18.99 -8.94 -2.28
N GLY A 296 19.75 -8.25 -1.42
CA GLY A 296 19.74 -8.51 0.02
C GLY A 296 18.38 -8.25 0.65
N ALA A 297 17.73 -7.14 0.31
CA ALA A 297 16.42 -6.77 0.81
C ALA A 297 15.36 -7.82 0.48
N LEU A 298 15.28 -8.25 -0.78
CA LEU A 298 14.32 -9.28 -1.22
C LEU A 298 14.68 -10.68 -0.69
N THR A 299 15.98 -10.97 -0.50
CA THR A 299 16.41 -12.23 0.14
C THR A 299 15.95 -12.26 1.58
N VAL A 300 16.18 -11.20 2.35
CA VAL A 300 15.74 -11.08 3.74
C VAL A 300 14.22 -11.15 3.83
N TYR A 301 13.50 -10.41 2.96
CA TYR A 301 12.05 -10.42 2.92
C TYR A 301 11.47 -11.81 2.70
N ASN A 302 11.87 -12.48 1.62
CA ASN A 302 11.30 -13.78 1.26
C ASN A 302 11.78 -14.91 2.18
N ALA A 303 13.03 -14.87 2.68
CA ALA A 303 13.51 -15.81 3.69
C ALA A 303 12.72 -15.68 5.01
N ALA A 304 12.41 -14.46 5.42
CA ALA A 304 11.58 -14.21 6.59
C ALA A 304 10.13 -14.73 6.39
N LEU A 305 9.56 -14.60 5.19
CA LEU A 305 8.25 -15.18 4.88
C LEU A 305 8.27 -16.71 4.88
N ILE A 306 9.35 -17.33 4.42
CA ILE A 306 9.53 -18.79 4.54
C ILE A 306 9.64 -19.18 6.01
N GLY A 307 10.39 -18.42 6.81
CA GLY A 307 10.47 -18.61 8.25
C GLY A 307 9.10 -18.48 8.95
N LEU A 308 8.30 -17.48 8.55
CA LEU A 308 6.92 -17.32 9.03
C LEU A 308 6.04 -18.52 8.68
N ALA A 309 6.16 -19.04 7.45
CA ALA A 309 5.35 -20.15 6.97
C ALA A 309 5.48 -21.41 7.82
N PHE A 310 6.66 -21.65 8.38
CA PHE A 310 6.94 -22.81 9.22
C PHE A 310 6.99 -22.48 10.73
N SER A 311 6.72 -21.24 11.11
CA SER A 311 6.69 -20.83 12.52
C SER A 311 5.37 -21.26 13.18
N GLU A 312 5.48 -21.88 14.36
CA GLU A 312 4.37 -22.23 15.24
C GLU A 312 4.34 -21.36 16.50
N TRP A 313 5.36 -20.56 16.72
CA TRP A 313 5.48 -19.69 17.89
C TRP A 313 5.13 -18.24 17.53
N TYR A 314 4.23 -17.67 18.31
CA TYR A 314 3.77 -16.29 18.10
C TYR A 314 4.93 -15.28 18.00
N TRP A 315 5.87 -15.31 18.95
CA TRP A 315 6.98 -14.37 18.98
C TRP A 315 8.00 -14.60 17.85
N LEU A 316 8.19 -15.83 17.42
CA LEU A 316 9.02 -16.13 16.26
C LEU A 316 8.35 -15.61 14.98
N SER A 317 7.04 -15.79 14.84
CA SER A 317 6.24 -15.22 13.74
C SER A 317 6.28 -13.70 13.77
N PHE A 318 6.18 -13.07 14.94
CA PHE A 318 6.32 -11.63 15.11
C PHE A 318 7.68 -11.14 14.61
N CYS A 319 8.78 -11.77 15.05
CA CYS A 319 10.14 -11.42 14.59
C CYS A 319 10.29 -11.64 13.08
N ALA A 320 9.78 -12.74 12.54
CA ALA A 320 9.82 -13.01 11.10
C ALA A 320 9.08 -11.94 10.30
N ILE A 321 7.88 -11.53 10.74
CA ILE A 321 7.10 -10.47 10.09
C ILE A 321 7.80 -9.12 10.18
N LEU A 322 8.41 -8.79 11.32
CA LEU A 322 9.18 -7.57 11.51
C LEU A 322 10.39 -7.52 10.56
N VAL A 323 11.13 -8.63 10.44
CA VAL A 323 12.26 -8.76 9.50
C VAL A 323 11.79 -8.71 8.05
N ALA A 324 10.66 -9.34 7.73
CA ALA A 324 10.05 -9.21 6.40
C ALA A 324 9.70 -7.73 6.11
N GLY A 325 9.08 -7.04 7.06
CA GLY A 325 8.82 -5.60 6.94
C GLY A 325 10.09 -4.80 6.65
N LEU A 326 11.16 -5.04 7.39
CA LEU A 326 12.46 -4.37 7.17
C LEU A 326 12.97 -4.58 5.74
N GLY A 327 12.97 -5.82 5.27
CA GLY A 327 13.35 -6.17 3.89
C GLY A 327 12.45 -5.48 2.85
N HIS A 328 11.14 -5.42 3.11
CA HIS A 328 10.19 -4.68 2.27
C HIS A 328 10.52 -3.19 2.17
N GLY A 329 10.80 -2.53 3.31
CA GLY A 329 11.18 -1.12 3.35
C GLY A 329 12.44 -0.82 2.53
N TYR A 330 13.47 -1.65 2.67
CA TYR A 330 14.70 -1.53 1.85
C TYR A 330 14.43 -1.74 0.37
N PHE A 331 13.63 -2.74 0.01
CA PHE A 331 13.31 -3.03 -1.38
C PHE A 331 12.56 -1.88 -2.05
N VAL A 332 11.48 -1.40 -1.44
CA VAL A 332 10.64 -0.33 -2.00
C VAL A 332 11.45 0.94 -2.21
N THR A 333 12.22 1.35 -1.18
CA THR A 333 13.07 2.55 -1.27
C THR A 333 14.15 2.37 -2.33
N GLY A 334 14.84 1.23 -2.35
CA GLY A 334 15.90 0.93 -3.31
C GLY A 334 15.40 0.91 -4.75
N ALA A 335 14.25 0.30 -5.00
CA ALA A 335 13.62 0.29 -6.31
C ALA A 335 13.23 1.70 -6.76
N GLN A 336 12.62 2.50 -5.89
CA GLN A 336 12.27 3.89 -6.19
C GLN A 336 13.49 4.74 -6.51
N VAL A 337 14.56 4.64 -5.70
CA VAL A 337 15.79 5.38 -5.93
C VAL A 337 16.42 5.02 -7.27
N ILE A 338 16.53 3.72 -7.60
CA ILE A 338 17.08 3.30 -8.88
C ILE A 338 16.24 3.81 -10.05
N LEU A 339 14.91 3.64 -9.98
CA LEU A 339 14.01 4.08 -11.04
C LEU A 339 14.07 5.60 -11.22
N GLN A 340 14.06 6.38 -10.14
CA GLN A 340 14.06 7.84 -10.22
C GLN A 340 15.42 8.43 -10.68
N THR A 341 16.52 7.77 -10.37
CA THR A 341 17.87 8.26 -10.73
C THR A 341 18.31 7.89 -12.14
N LEU A 342 17.84 6.73 -12.65
CA LEU A 342 18.25 6.24 -13.96
C LEU A 342 17.30 6.60 -15.09
N VAL A 343 16.04 6.94 -14.77
CA VAL A 343 15.04 7.28 -15.77
C VAL A 343 15.25 8.72 -16.24
N GLU A 344 15.26 8.93 -17.55
CA GLU A 344 15.24 10.25 -18.17
C GLU A 344 14.04 11.05 -17.69
N ASP A 345 14.21 12.36 -17.49
CA ASP A 345 13.20 13.26 -16.94
C ASP A 345 11.84 13.15 -17.66
N HIS A 346 11.88 13.00 -19.01
CA HIS A 346 10.70 12.86 -19.85
C HIS A 346 9.88 11.59 -19.56
N TYR A 347 10.53 10.47 -19.21
CA TYR A 347 9.87 9.20 -18.94
C TYR A 347 9.63 8.94 -17.44
N ARG A 348 10.16 9.79 -16.54
CA ARG A 348 10.12 9.55 -15.08
C ARG A 348 8.71 9.33 -14.55
N GLY A 349 7.79 10.23 -14.86
CA GLY A 349 6.39 10.09 -14.42
C GLY A 349 5.72 8.81 -14.95
N ARG A 350 6.00 8.46 -16.21
CA ARG A 350 5.42 7.29 -16.88
C ARG A 350 5.94 5.97 -16.27
N VAL A 351 7.25 5.86 -16.01
CA VAL A 351 7.86 4.66 -15.39
C VAL A 351 7.39 4.50 -13.94
N MET A 352 7.29 5.61 -13.19
CA MET A 352 6.78 5.60 -11.82
C MET A 352 5.29 5.21 -11.75
N SER A 353 4.48 5.55 -12.76
CA SER A 353 3.08 5.09 -12.85
C SER A 353 2.98 3.57 -13.03
N VAL A 354 3.86 2.97 -13.86
CA VAL A 354 3.92 1.50 -13.99
C VAL A 354 4.36 0.86 -12.67
N PHE A 355 5.34 1.45 -11.99
CA PHE A 355 5.76 0.97 -10.67
C PHE A 355 4.67 1.09 -9.62
N ALA A 356 3.82 2.12 -9.69
CA ALA A 356 2.68 2.28 -8.77
C ALA A 356 1.64 1.15 -8.90
N LEU A 357 1.47 0.54 -10.10
CA LEU A 357 0.59 -0.62 -10.29
C LEU A 357 1.00 -1.84 -9.44
N VAL A 358 2.27 -1.94 -9.04
CA VAL A 358 2.76 -3.00 -8.14
C VAL A 358 1.93 -3.07 -6.85
N TRP A 359 1.48 -1.93 -6.33
CA TRP A 359 0.67 -1.88 -5.10
C TRP A 359 -0.72 -2.50 -5.28
N SER A 360 -1.34 -2.33 -6.44
CA SER A 360 -2.64 -2.95 -6.74
C SER A 360 -2.54 -4.47 -6.78
N LEU A 361 -1.41 -5.01 -7.27
CA LEU A 361 -1.17 -6.46 -7.35
C LEU A 361 -1.11 -7.15 -5.97
N MET A 362 -0.93 -6.42 -4.88
CA MET A 362 -0.95 -6.97 -3.53
C MET A 362 -2.28 -7.67 -3.21
N PHE A 363 -3.41 -7.14 -3.66
CA PHE A 363 -4.72 -7.78 -3.47
C PHE A 363 -4.88 -9.03 -4.34
N LEU A 364 -4.37 -9.00 -5.58
CA LEU A 364 -4.30 -10.18 -6.44
C LEU A 364 -3.42 -11.26 -5.81
N SER A 365 -2.29 -10.87 -5.23
CA SER A 365 -1.43 -11.78 -4.47
C SER A 365 -2.16 -12.41 -3.28
N GLY A 366 -2.95 -11.60 -2.56
CA GLY A 366 -3.81 -12.10 -1.48
C GLY A 366 -4.79 -13.17 -1.98
N PHE A 367 -5.43 -12.94 -3.11
CA PHE A 367 -6.29 -13.95 -3.75
C PHE A 367 -5.52 -15.22 -4.11
N LEU A 368 -4.43 -15.10 -4.87
CA LEU A 368 -3.65 -16.25 -5.34
C LEU A 368 -3.09 -17.09 -4.19
N LEU A 369 -2.52 -16.44 -3.18
CA LEU A 369 -1.96 -17.13 -2.01
C LEU A 369 -3.05 -17.84 -1.19
N ASN A 370 -4.21 -17.20 -0.99
CA ASN A 370 -5.29 -17.82 -0.24
C ASN A 370 -5.93 -18.98 -1.01
N VAL A 371 -6.12 -18.88 -2.33
CA VAL A 371 -6.59 -20.00 -3.16
C VAL A 371 -5.57 -21.14 -3.16
N ALA A 372 -4.28 -20.85 -3.34
CA ALA A 372 -3.24 -21.87 -3.22
C ALA A 372 -3.20 -22.50 -1.81
N GLY A 373 -3.43 -21.69 -0.78
CA GLY A 373 -3.49 -22.15 0.61
C GLY A 373 -4.65 -23.07 0.93
N GLU A 374 -5.81 -22.90 0.26
CA GLU A 374 -6.95 -23.81 0.40
C GLU A 374 -6.60 -25.24 -0.08
N TRP A 375 -5.78 -25.35 -1.15
CA TRP A 375 -5.42 -26.64 -1.74
C TRP A 375 -4.18 -27.26 -1.12
N ALA A 376 -3.13 -26.48 -0.92
CA ALA A 376 -1.83 -26.96 -0.48
C ALA A 376 -1.53 -26.72 1.00
N GLY A 377 -2.42 -26.02 1.68
CA GLY A 377 -2.21 -25.50 3.03
C GLY A 377 -1.50 -24.14 3.04
N PRO A 378 -1.76 -23.29 4.06
CA PRO A 378 -1.24 -21.92 4.11
C PRO A 378 0.29 -21.85 4.16
N ARG A 379 0.92 -22.83 4.81
CA ARG A 379 2.38 -22.91 4.95
C ARG A 379 3.07 -23.09 3.58
N LEU A 380 2.60 -24.06 2.79
CA LEU A 380 3.20 -24.35 1.48
C LEU A 380 2.88 -23.26 0.46
N ALA A 381 1.70 -22.66 0.50
CA ALA A 381 1.34 -21.55 -0.39
C ALA A 381 2.26 -20.34 -0.16
N LEU A 382 2.47 -19.94 1.10
CA LEU A 382 3.32 -18.80 1.44
C LEU A 382 4.80 -19.11 1.14
N ALA A 383 5.30 -20.26 1.59
CA ALA A 383 6.69 -20.67 1.37
C ALA A 383 7.00 -20.85 -0.11
N GLY A 384 6.08 -21.44 -0.88
CA GLY A 384 6.21 -21.64 -2.32
C GLY A 384 6.27 -20.32 -3.09
N GLY A 385 5.36 -19.40 -2.80
CA GLY A 385 5.36 -18.05 -3.39
C GLY A 385 6.68 -17.31 -3.12
N ALA A 386 7.10 -17.29 -1.85
CA ALA A 386 8.36 -16.67 -1.44
C ALA A 386 9.59 -17.33 -2.05
N ALA A 387 9.62 -18.67 -2.17
CA ALA A 387 10.72 -19.41 -2.78
C ALA A 387 10.85 -19.14 -4.29
N ILE A 388 9.73 -19.05 -5.01
CA ILE A 388 9.72 -18.69 -6.44
C ILE A 388 10.29 -17.29 -6.63
N VAL A 389 9.87 -16.32 -5.83
CA VAL A 389 10.41 -14.95 -5.89
C VAL A 389 11.90 -14.96 -5.60
N LEU A 390 12.33 -15.66 -4.54
CA LEU A 390 13.72 -15.75 -4.14
C LEU A 390 14.58 -16.36 -5.26
N ALA A 391 14.14 -17.46 -5.85
CA ALA A 391 14.83 -18.09 -7.00
C ALA A 391 14.95 -17.10 -8.18
N TYR A 392 13.88 -16.40 -8.53
CA TYR A 392 13.90 -15.42 -9.61
C TYR A 392 14.84 -14.23 -9.31
N VAL A 393 14.86 -13.71 -8.06
CA VAL A 393 15.77 -12.65 -7.63
C VAL A 393 17.23 -13.06 -7.86
N TRP A 394 17.61 -14.28 -7.44
CA TRP A 394 18.96 -14.78 -7.60
C TRP A 394 19.33 -15.06 -9.05
N LEU A 395 18.42 -15.61 -9.83
CA LEU A 395 18.65 -15.90 -11.26
C LEU A 395 18.72 -14.64 -12.11
N SER A 396 17.86 -13.63 -11.83
CA SER A 396 17.76 -12.42 -12.66
C SER A 396 18.72 -11.32 -12.22
N LEU A 397 18.74 -10.95 -10.93
CA LEU A 397 19.49 -9.78 -10.45
C LEU A 397 20.97 -10.10 -10.18
N VAL A 398 21.29 -11.31 -9.69
CA VAL A 398 22.68 -11.69 -9.42
C VAL A 398 23.49 -11.80 -10.73
N ARG A 399 22.85 -12.19 -11.82
CA ARG A 399 23.47 -12.27 -13.16
C ARG A 399 23.46 -10.95 -13.93
N ALA A 400 22.78 -9.91 -13.46
CA ALA A 400 22.69 -8.60 -14.13
C ALA A 400 24.01 -7.85 -14.08
N LYS A 401 24.72 -7.78 -15.19
CA LYS A 401 25.99 -7.05 -15.33
C LYS A 401 25.80 -5.52 -15.25
N THR A 402 24.68 -5.03 -15.77
CA THR A 402 24.32 -3.60 -15.80
C THR A 402 24.09 -3.02 -14.42
N LEU A 403 23.39 -3.73 -13.54
CA LEU A 403 23.16 -3.29 -12.14
C LEU A 403 24.44 -3.32 -11.28
N LYS A 404 25.44 -4.12 -11.68
CA LYS A 404 26.73 -4.22 -10.98
C LYS A 404 27.59 -2.96 -11.16
N LYS A 405 27.42 -2.26 -12.29
CA LYS A 405 28.18 -1.04 -12.64
C LYS A 405 27.54 0.25 -12.10
N LEU A 406 26.33 0.16 -11.54
CA LEU A 406 25.63 1.33 -10.98
C LEU A 406 26.27 1.74 -9.66
N VAL A 407 26.85 2.94 -9.65
CA VAL A 407 27.30 3.65 -8.44
C VAL A 407 26.35 4.84 -8.27
N LEU A 408 25.43 4.78 -7.31
CA LEU A 408 24.46 5.85 -7.07
C LEU A 408 25.06 7.05 -6.31
N VAL A 409 26.17 6.85 -5.62
CA VAL A 409 26.88 7.90 -4.90
C VAL A 409 28.36 7.75 -5.22
N PRO A 410 29.05 8.82 -5.70
CA PRO A 410 30.52 8.82 -5.76
C PRO A 410 31.03 8.58 -4.34
N LYS A 411 31.97 7.64 -4.17
CA LYS A 411 32.66 7.48 -2.89
C LYS A 411 33.27 8.84 -2.53
N PRO A 412 33.02 9.37 -1.31
CA PRO A 412 33.79 10.52 -0.86
C PRO A 412 35.26 10.14 -0.91
N GLY A 413 36.02 10.92 -1.68
CA GLY A 413 37.47 10.79 -1.77
C GLY A 413 38.16 11.06 -0.45
#